data_d2d8d44dfbc7efb033af723c46579552
#
_entry.id   d2d8d44dfbc7efb033af723c46579552
#
_cell.length_a   1.000
_cell.length_b   1.000
_cell.length_c   1.000
_cell.angle_alpha   90.00
_cell.angle_beta   90.00
_cell.angle_gamma   90.00
#
_symmetry.space_group_name_H-M   'P 1'
#
loop_
_entity.id
_entity.type
_entity.pdbx_description
1 polymer ?
#
loop_
_entity_poly.entity_id
_entity_poly.type
_entity_poly.pdbx_seq_one_letter_code
_entity_poly.pdbx_strand_id
1 'polypeptide(L)'
;LFEIVLGKYLAMVTITAVPCVIYLIFPLIIKAQGTAYIKVDYLAILVFFLLGCVYISIGMFVSSLTESVIIAAIGILLLTYLWSGILNFIPSAAWANAVAVAVLLTLVVLAVWNMTKNVVISGVLELIVLAGTLITYFVKKTVFESLLSTVLGKLELTEVFSNIADNHLLDVSGIILYLSLIVLFFFLTMQMIQKRRWS
;
A
#
# COMPACT_ATOMS: atom_id res chain seq x y z
N LEU A 1 7.91 -11.63 -21.94
CA LEU A 1 7.44 -11.61 -20.55
C LEU A 1 6.63 -10.35 -20.24
N PHE A 2 7.16 -9.17 -20.58
CA PHE A 2 6.48 -7.89 -20.37
C PHE A 2 5.07 -7.86 -20.99
N GLU A 3 4.96 -8.25 -22.25
CA GLU A 3 3.68 -8.28 -22.98
C GLU A 3 2.64 -9.19 -22.34
N ILE A 4 3.08 -10.35 -21.81
CA ILE A 4 2.18 -11.31 -21.15
C ILE A 4 1.65 -10.72 -19.82
N VAL A 5 2.53 -10.13 -19.02
CA VAL A 5 2.15 -9.52 -17.75
C VAL A 5 1.25 -8.30 -17.98
N LEU A 6 1.62 -7.47 -18.96
CA LEU A 6 0.84 -6.31 -19.36
C LEU A 6 -0.55 -6.70 -19.89
N GLY A 7 -0.62 -7.74 -20.73
CA GLY A 7 -1.90 -8.23 -21.25
C GLY A 7 -2.83 -8.73 -20.15
N LYS A 8 -2.30 -9.46 -19.15
CA LYS A 8 -3.08 -9.88 -17.98
C LYS A 8 -3.55 -8.69 -17.14
N TYR A 9 -2.66 -7.73 -16.90
CA TYR A 9 -3.00 -6.51 -16.17
C TYR A 9 -4.12 -5.74 -16.88
N LEU A 10 -3.98 -5.47 -18.17
CA LEU A 10 -4.98 -4.76 -18.95
C LEU A 10 -6.33 -5.48 -19.01
N ALA A 11 -6.33 -6.80 -19.08
CA ALA A 11 -7.57 -7.58 -19.04
C ALA A 11 -8.32 -7.38 -17.71
N MET A 12 -7.61 -7.41 -16.57
CA MET A 12 -8.21 -7.16 -15.26
C MET A 12 -8.68 -5.70 -15.11
N VAL A 13 -7.90 -4.74 -15.59
CA VAL A 13 -8.27 -3.31 -15.62
C VAL A 13 -9.52 -3.10 -16.45
N THR A 14 -9.66 -3.77 -17.59
CA THR A 14 -10.87 -3.68 -18.43
C THR A 14 -12.10 -4.20 -17.70
N ILE A 15 -11.99 -5.31 -16.96
CA ILE A 15 -13.11 -5.83 -16.16
C ILE A 15 -13.49 -4.83 -15.05
N THR A 16 -12.51 -4.20 -14.40
CA THR A 16 -12.76 -3.20 -13.34
C THR A 16 -13.31 -1.89 -13.91
N ALA A 17 -13.04 -1.57 -15.18
CA ALA A 17 -13.59 -0.39 -15.85
C ALA A 17 -15.11 -0.50 -16.06
N VAL A 18 -15.66 -1.71 -16.20
CA VAL A 18 -17.11 -1.90 -16.47
C VAL A 18 -17.98 -1.28 -15.37
N PRO A 19 -17.83 -1.61 -14.06
CA PRO A 19 -18.60 -0.95 -13.01
C PRO A 19 -18.30 0.55 -12.91
N CYS A 20 -17.08 0.99 -13.18
CA CYS A 20 -16.74 2.41 -13.16
C CYS A 20 -17.50 3.20 -14.25
N VAL A 21 -17.71 2.62 -15.43
CA VAL A 21 -18.54 3.22 -16.49
C VAL A 21 -19.99 3.38 -16.02
N ILE A 22 -20.53 2.40 -15.30
CA ILE A 22 -21.87 2.49 -14.71
C ILE A 22 -21.95 3.63 -13.70
N TYR A 23 -20.90 3.79 -12.87
CA TYR A 23 -20.84 4.88 -11.88
C TYR A 23 -20.82 6.28 -12.51
N LEU A 24 -20.38 6.44 -13.76
CA LEU A 24 -20.42 7.73 -14.45
C LEU A 24 -21.87 8.27 -14.65
N ILE A 25 -22.88 7.42 -14.55
CA ILE A 25 -24.29 7.80 -14.69
C ILE A 25 -24.80 8.47 -13.40
N PHE A 26 -24.28 8.10 -12.22
CA PHE A 26 -24.80 8.60 -10.93
C PHE A 26 -24.72 10.12 -10.77
N PRO A 27 -23.61 10.82 -11.09
CA PRO A 27 -23.57 12.28 -10.99
C PRO A 27 -24.62 12.98 -11.86
N LEU A 28 -24.98 12.41 -13.00
CA LEU A 28 -26.03 12.94 -13.88
C LEU A 28 -27.42 12.79 -13.26
N ILE A 29 -27.69 11.66 -12.60
CA ILE A 29 -28.96 11.41 -11.90
C ILE A 29 -29.09 12.38 -10.71
N ILE A 30 -28.02 12.53 -9.91
CA ILE A 30 -27.99 13.45 -8.76
C ILE A 30 -28.22 14.89 -9.22
N LYS A 31 -27.61 15.30 -10.35
CA LYS A 31 -27.82 16.63 -10.91
C LYS A 31 -29.26 16.88 -11.33
N ALA A 32 -29.94 15.86 -11.81
CA ALA A 32 -31.35 15.98 -12.20
C ALA A 32 -32.31 16.16 -11.01
N GLN A 33 -31.90 15.72 -9.81
CA GLN A 33 -32.72 15.76 -8.59
C GLN A 33 -32.26 16.85 -7.58
N GLY A 34 -31.09 17.47 -7.78
CA GLY A 34 -30.55 18.46 -6.85
C GLY A 34 -29.23 19.08 -7.29
N THR A 35 -28.46 19.57 -6.31
CA THR A 35 -27.14 20.15 -6.52
C THR A 35 -26.08 19.05 -6.53
N ALA A 36 -25.38 18.87 -7.65
CA ALA A 36 -24.25 17.96 -7.76
C ALA A 36 -22.95 18.71 -8.08
N TYR A 37 -21.87 18.32 -7.44
CA TYR A 37 -20.51 18.82 -7.73
C TYR A 37 -19.86 17.96 -8.82
N ILE A 38 -20.42 18.01 -10.04
CA ILE A 38 -20.10 17.10 -11.14
C ILE A 38 -18.59 16.89 -11.35
N LYS A 39 -17.80 17.97 -11.28
CA LYS A 39 -16.33 17.87 -11.48
C LYS A 39 -15.66 17.02 -10.40
N VAL A 40 -16.10 17.15 -9.15
CA VAL A 40 -15.56 16.41 -8.01
C VAL A 40 -16.03 14.96 -8.06
N ASP A 41 -17.31 14.73 -8.39
CA ASP A 41 -17.88 13.39 -8.47
C ASP A 41 -17.19 12.55 -9.56
N TYR A 42 -16.96 13.13 -10.76
CA TYR A 42 -16.22 12.43 -11.81
C TYR A 42 -14.76 12.20 -11.46
N LEU A 43 -14.14 13.14 -10.74
CA LEU A 43 -12.78 12.97 -10.24
C LEU A 43 -12.69 11.85 -9.21
N ALA A 44 -13.66 11.75 -8.30
CA ALA A 44 -13.75 10.67 -7.32
C ALA A 44 -13.88 9.30 -8.00
N ILE A 45 -14.70 9.19 -9.06
CA ILE A 45 -14.82 7.96 -9.83
C ILE A 45 -13.51 7.59 -10.53
N LEU A 46 -12.78 8.56 -11.07
CA LEU A 46 -11.47 8.33 -11.70
C LEU A 46 -10.46 7.84 -10.67
N VAL A 47 -10.39 8.47 -9.49
CA VAL A 47 -9.47 8.05 -8.43
C VAL A 47 -9.85 6.69 -7.86
N PHE A 48 -11.14 6.39 -7.73
CA PHE A 48 -11.63 5.05 -7.40
C PHE A 48 -11.18 4.00 -8.41
N PHE A 49 -11.25 4.31 -9.69
CA PHE A 49 -10.72 3.44 -10.75
C PHE A 49 -9.21 3.24 -10.64
N LEU A 50 -8.44 4.30 -10.38
CA LEU A 50 -6.99 4.20 -10.15
C LEU A 50 -6.66 3.36 -8.92
N LEU A 51 -7.42 3.51 -7.83
CA LEU A 51 -7.30 2.65 -6.65
C LEU A 51 -7.52 1.16 -7.02
N GLY A 52 -8.52 0.87 -7.83
CA GLY A 52 -8.74 -0.48 -8.38
C GLY A 52 -7.53 -1.00 -9.16
N CYS A 53 -6.91 -0.15 -9.98
CA CYS A 53 -5.69 -0.48 -10.72
C CYS A 53 -4.51 -0.82 -9.79
N VAL A 54 -4.37 -0.10 -8.66
CA VAL A 54 -3.37 -0.41 -7.63
C VAL A 54 -3.63 -1.78 -7.02
N TYR A 55 -4.86 -2.07 -6.60
CA TYR A 55 -5.20 -3.38 -6.03
C TYR A 55 -4.99 -4.53 -7.02
N ILE A 56 -5.26 -4.33 -8.30
CA ILE A 56 -4.95 -5.32 -9.35
C ILE A 56 -3.45 -5.57 -9.43
N SER A 57 -2.61 -4.52 -9.40
CA SER A 57 -1.16 -4.67 -9.47
C SER A 57 -0.59 -5.41 -8.26
N ILE A 58 -1.08 -5.10 -7.05
CA ILE A 58 -0.73 -5.81 -5.81
C ILE A 58 -1.19 -7.27 -5.89
N GLY A 59 -2.43 -7.50 -6.35
CA GLY A 59 -3.00 -8.84 -6.53
C GLY A 59 -2.19 -9.71 -7.47
N MET A 60 -1.75 -9.16 -8.59
CA MET A 60 -0.87 -9.85 -9.54
C MET A 60 0.47 -10.20 -8.91
N PHE A 61 1.06 -9.31 -8.12
CA PHE A 61 2.29 -9.57 -7.40
C PHE A 61 2.11 -10.71 -6.39
N VAL A 62 1.09 -10.65 -5.53
CA VAL A 62 0.80 -11.70 -4.54
C VAL A 62 0.53 -13.04 -5.23
N SER A 63 -0.23 -13.03 -6.34
CA SER A 63 -0.47 -14.24 -7.15
C SER A 63 0.82 -14.79 -7.78
N SER A 64 1.81 -13.95 -8.07
CA SER A 64 3.12 -14.41 -8.57
C SER A 64 3.98 -15.08 -7.50
N LEU A 65 3.73 -14.80 -6.21
CA LEU A 65 4.46 -15.39 -5.08
C LEU A 65 3.98 -16.80 -4.74
N THR A 66 2.72 -17.12 -5.05
CA THR A 66 2.09 -18.40 -4.66
C THR A 66 1.62 -19.17 -5.89
N GLU A 67 1.55 -20.49 -5.78
CA GLU A 67 0.96 -21.35 -6.81
C GLU A 67 -0.54 -21.58 -6.58
N SER A 68 -1.01 -21.29 -5.37
CA SER A 68 -2.41 -21.47 -4.98
C SER A 68 -3.18 -20.15 -5.12
N VAL A 69 -4.22 -20.16 -5.97
CA VAL A 69 -5.13 -19.02 -6.16
C VAL A 69 -5.84 -18.64 -4.86
N ILE A 70 -6.15 -19.63 -4.01
CA ILE A 70 -6.83 -19.43 -2.72
C ILE A 70 -5.92 -18.65 -1.77
N ILE A 71 -4.64 -19.05 -1.66
CA ILE A 71 -3.66 -18.37 -0.81
C ILE A 71 -3.42 -16.95 -1.31
N ALA A 72 -3.35 -16.73 -2.63
CA ALA A 72 -3.24 -15.40 -3.20
C ALA A 72 -4.45 -14.52 -2.85
N ALA A 73 -5.66 -15.03 -2.99
CA ALA A 73 -6.89 -14.32 -2.66
C ALA A 73 -6.97 -13.93 -1.18
N ILE A 74 -6.66 -14.89 -0.29
CA ILE A 74 -6.60 -14.62 1.15
C ILE A 74 -5.51 -13.60 1.47
N GLY A 75 -4.34 -13.71 0.85
CA GLY A 75 -3.24 -12.76 1.02
C GLY A 75 -3.61 -11.33 0.64
N ILE A 76 -4.35 -11.14 -0.47
CA ILE A 76 -4.83 -9.83 -0.91
C ILE A 76 -5.87 -9.27 0.07
N LEU A 77 -6.83 -10.10 0.50
CA LEU A 77 -7.83 -9.70 1.50
C LEU A 77 -7.17 -9.28 2.81
N LEU A 78 -6.22 -10.08 3.31
CA LEU A 78 -5.47 -9.75 4.52
C LEU A 78 -4.67 -8.46 4.35
N LEU A 79 -3.97 -8.27 3.24
CA LEU A 79 -3.23 -7.03 2.98
C LEU A 79 -4.16 -5.81 2.97
N THR A 80 -5.33 -5.91 2.35
CA THR A 80 -6.27 -4.81 2.25
C THR A 80 -6.92 -4.48 3.60
N TYR A 81 -7.43 -5.51 4.30
CA TYR A 81 -8.10 -5.33 5.59
C TYR A 81 -7.14 -5.04 6.74
N LEU A 82 -5.98 -5.71 6.80
CA LEU A 82 -4.98 -5.47 7.83
C LEU A 82 -4.37 -4.08 7.68
N TRP A 83 -4.19 -3.60 6.45
CA TRP A 83 -3.59 -2.29 6.23
C TRP A 83 -4.44 -1.17 6.83
N SER A 84 -5.74 -1.14 6.55
CA SER A 84 -6.66 -0.17 7.14
C SER A 84 -6.93 -0.44 8.63
N GLY A 85 -6.94 -1.72 9.04
CA GLY A 85 -7.18 -2.12 10.43
C GLY A 85 -5.99 -1.90 11.36
N ILE A 86 -4.76 -2.11 10.88
CA ILE A 86 -3.53 -1.92 11.68
C ILE A 86 -3.44 -0.48 12.21
N LEU A 87 -3.82 0.52 11.41
CA LEU A 87 -3.81 1.92 11.82
C LEU A 87 -4.69 2.18 13.05
N ASN A 88 -5.83 1.49 13.14
CA ASN A 88 -6.75 1.61 14.27
C ASN A 88 -6.25 0.88 15.53
N PHE A 89 -5.37 -0.11 15.37
CA PHE A 89 -4.79 -0.88 16.47
C PHE A 89 -3.45 -0.33 16.95
N ILE A 90 -2.86 0.65 16.26
CA ILE A 90 -1.61 1.27 16.70
C ILE A 90 -1.89 2.11 17.93
N PRO A 91 -1.33 1.74 19.10
CA PRO A 91 -1.52 2.54 20.30
C PRO A 91 -0.93 3.93 20.08
N SER A 92 -1.62 4.96 20.55
CA SER A 92 -1.09 6.34 20.56
C SER A 92 0.10 6.51 21.53
N ALA A 93 0.34 5.50 22.39
CA ALA A 93 1.40 5.54 23.38
C ALA A 93 2.79 5.48 22.74
N ALA A 94 3.66 6.45 23.04
CA ALA A 94 5.01 6.56 22.49
C ALA A 94 5.87 5.30 22.71
N TRP A 95 5.71 4.63 23.86
CA TRP A 95 6.46 3.40 24.14
C TRP A 95 6.11 2.24 23.20
N ALA A 96 4.79 2.10 22.90
CA ALA A 96 4.32 1.03 22.03
C ALA A 96 4.79 1.26 20.57
N ASN A 97 4.77 2.50 20.11
CA ASN A 97 5.30 2.87 18.80
C ASN A 97 6.81 2.69 18.72
N ALA A 98 7.56 3.01 19.79
CA ALA A 98 8.99 2.78 19.84
C ALA A 98 9.32 1.28 19.76
N VAL A 99 8.59 0.42 20.47
CA VAL A 99 8.73 -1.04 20.40
C VAL A 99 8.40 -1.55 19.00
N ALA A 100 7.31 -1.08 18.39
CA ALA A 100 6.94 -1.50 17.05
C ALA A 100 7.99 -1.11 15.99
N VAL A 101 8.54 0.11 16.08
CA VAL A 101 9.64 0.56 15.20
C VAL A 101 10.90 -0.29 15.43
N ALA A 102 11.27 -0.57 16.70
CA ALA A 102 12.37 -1.45 17.00
C ALA A 102 12.18 -2.84 16.37
N VAL A 103 11.02 -3.46 16.55
CA VAL A 103 10.69 -4.77 15.95
C VAL A 103 10.77 -4.75 14.42
N LEU A 104 10.26 -3.71 13.76
CA LEU A 104 10.36 -3.58 12.30
C LEU A 104 11.82 -3.49 11.84
N LEU A 105 12.65 -2.71 12.54
CA LEU A 105 14.05 -2.57 12.21
C LEU A 105 14.85 -3.85 12.50
N THR A 106 14.54 -4.60 13.57
CA THR A 106 15.16 -5.91 13.84
C THR A 106 14.80 -6.93 12.75
N LEU A 107 13.57 -6.91 12.20
CA LEU A 107 13.21 -7.75 11.07
C LEU A 107 14.04 -7.43 9.82
N VAL A 108 14.35 -6.15 9.58
CA VAL A 108 15.25 -5.74 8.49
C VAL A 108 16.67 -6.27 8.74
N VAL A 109 17.18 -6.17 9.97
CA VAL A 109 18.51 -6.72 10.33
C VAL A 109 18.55 -8.24 10.16
N LEU A 110 17.47 -8.95 10.52
CA LEU A 110 17.35 -10.39 10.28
C LEU A 110 17.37 -10.74 8.79
N ALA A 111 16.71 -9.92 7.96
CA ALA A 111 16.77 -10.08 6.50
C ALA A 111 18.19 -9.89 5.96
N VAL A 112 18.91 -8.87 6.44
CA VAL A 112 20.32 -8.64 6.13
C VAL A 112 21.18 -9.80 6.58
N TRP A 113 20.94 -10.35 7.78
CA TRP A 113 21.65 -11.53 8.25
C TRP A 113 21.44 -12.74 7.33
N ASN A 114 20.21 -12.99 6.90
CA ASN A 114 19.92 -14.07 5.96
C ASN A 114 20.64 -13.92 4.61
N MET A 115 20.87 -12.67 4.18
CA MET A 115 21.58 -12.37 2.93
C MET A 115 23.10 -12.47 3.08
N THR A 116 23.64 -11.90 4.16
CA THR A 116 25.11 -11.78 4.36
C THR A 116 25.73 -12.98 5.08
N LYS A 117 24.91 -13.73 5.85
CA LYS A 117 25.35 -14.84 6.74
C LYS A 117 26.47 -14.42 7.74
N ASN A 118 26.68 -13.12 7.94
CA ASN A 118 27.74 -12.60 8.80
C ASN A 118 27.13 -12.12 10.12
N VAL A 119 27.40 -12.88 11.19
CA VAL A 119 26.87 -12.61 12.53
C VAL A 119 27.41 -11.29 13.12
N VAL A 120 28.66 -10.93 12.80
CA VAL A 120 29.29 -9.71 13.33
C VAL A 120 28.61 -8.46 12.76
N ILE A 121 28.39 -8.42 11.45
CA ILE A 121 27.70 -7.28 10.79
C ILE A 121 26.28 -7.14 11.32
N SER A 122 25.56 -8.25 11.42
CA SER A 122 24.17 -8.22 11.91
C SER A 122 24.09 -7.84 13.38
N GLY A 123 25.02 -8.32 14.22
CA GLY A 123 25.08 -7.95 15.63
C GLY A 123 25.39 -6.47 15.86
N VAL A 124 26.31 -5.89 15.09
CA VAL A 124 26.63 -4.45 15.16
C VAL A 124 25.42 -3.62 14.71
N LEU A 125 24.75 -4.00 13.61
CA LEU A 125 23.55 -3.33 13.12
C LEU A 125 22.43 -3.39 14.16
N GLU A 126 22.21 -4.54 14.81
CA GLU A 126 21.20 -4.70 15.85
C GLU A 126 21.47 -3.80 17.05
N LEU A 127 22.72 -3.72 17.51
CA LEU A 127 23.12 -2.81 18.59
C LEU A 127 22.86 -1.34 18.23
N ILE A 128 23.15 -0.94 17.00
CA ILE A 128 22.88 0.42 16.52
C ILE A 128 21.39 0.70 16.50
N VAL A 129 20.56 -0.25 16.02
CA VAL A 129 19.12 -0.13 16.00
C VAL A 129 18.54 0.02 17.41
N LEU A 130 18.90 -0.86 18.33
CA LEU A 130 18.40 -0.83 19.70
C LEU A 130 18.88 0.43 20.46
N ALA A 131 20.16 0.78 20.34
CA ALA A 131 20.69 2.00 20.95
C ALA A 131 20.02 3.25 20.34
N GLY A 132 19.88 3.31 19.02
CA GLY A 132 19.26 4.44 18.32
C GLY A 132 17.80 4.63 18.73
N THR A 133 17.00 3.56 18.79
CA THR A 133 15.59 3.62 19.23
C THR A 133 15.46 4.04 20.69
N LEU A 134 16.30 3.50 21.60
CA LEU A 134 16.32 3.89 23.00
C LEU A 134 16.71 5.35 23.18
N ILE A 135 17.81 5.79 22.57
CA ILE A 135 18.25 7.19 22.66
C ILE A 135 17.17 8.14 22.14
N THR A 136 16.58 7.84 20.98
CA THR A 136 15.52 8.67 20.41
C THR A 136 14.28 8.70 21.30
N TYR A 137 13.92 7.59 21.93
CA TYR A 137 12.81 7.53 22.88
C TYR A 137 13.02 8.42 24.10
N PHE A 138 14.23 8.42 24.69
CA PHE A 138 14.53 9.25 25.85
C PHE A 138 14.69 10.75 25.52
N VAL A 139 15.24 11.06 24.33
CA VAL A 139 15.50 12.46 23.94
C VAL A 139 14.26 13.14 23.35
N LYS A 140 13.46 12.42 22.56
CA LYS A 140 12.29 12.98 21.86
C LYS A 140 11.14 11.97 21.80
N LYS A 141 10.39 11.80 22.90
CA LYS A 141 9.21 10.93 22.95
C LYS A 141 8.15 11.28 21.89
N THR A 142 8.00 12.57 21.58
CA THR A 142 7.02 13.08 20.61
C THR A 142 7.21 12.53 19.20
N VAL A 143 8.44 12.12 18.83
CA VAL A 143 8.70 11.50 17.53
C VAL A 143 7.96 10.17 17.40
N PHE A 144 7.86 9.41 18.48
CA PHE A 144 7.20 8.10 18.46
C PHE A 144 5.68 8.18 18.65
N GLU A 145 5.14 9.28 19.18
CA GLU A 145 3.69 9.43 19.40
C GLU A 145 2.88 9.37 18.10
N SER A 146 3.43 9.86 17.00
CA SER A 146 2.75 9.92 15.71
C SER A 146 3.52 9.30 14.54
N LEU A 147 4.75 8.79 14.75
CA LEU A 147 5.63 8.35 13.66
C LEU A 147 4.98 7.22 12.84
N LEU A 148 4.53 6.16 13.51
CA LEU A 148 3.93 5.02 12.84
C LEU A 148 2.61 5.37 12.18
N SER A 149 1.71 6.08 12.88
CA SER A 149 0.44 6.52 12.32
C SER A 149 0.63 7.47 11.13
N THR A 150 1.60 8.39 11.22
CA THR A 150 1.90 9.32 10.11
C THR A 150 2.50 8.60 8.90
N VAL A 151 3.44 7.67 9.11
CA VAL A 151 4.07 6.93 8.01
C VAL A 151 3.08 5.97 7.36
N LEU A 152 2.35 5.19 8.17
CA LEU A 152 1.39 4.23 7.66
C LEU A 152 0.15 4.92 7.08
N GLY A 153 -0.28 6.05 7.67
CA GLY A 153 -1.37 6.86 7.13
C GLY A 153 -1.05 7.40 5.73
N LYS A 154 0.17 7.87 5.49
CA LYS A 154 0.58 8.29 4.14
C LYS A 154 0.60 7.15 3.11
N LEU A 155 0.67 5.91 3.56
CA LEU A 155 0.59 4.72 2.72
C LEU A 155 -0.83 4.13 2.66
N GLU A 156 -1.80 4.74 3.36
CA GLU A 156 -3.19 4.31 3.32
C GLU A 156 -3.78 4.61 1.94
N LEU A 157 -4.00 3.55 1.18
CA LEU A 157 -4.46 3.66 -0.20
C LEU A 157 -5.86 4.27 -0.31
N THR A 158 -6.70 4.07 0.69
CA THR A 158 -8.08 4.57 0.71
C THR A 158 -8.19 6.04 1.09
N GLU A 159 -7.19 6.60 1.79
CA GLU A 159 -7.20 8.00 2.24
C GLU A 159 -7.27 8.98 1.07
N VAL A 160 -6.54 8.71 -0.02
CA VAL A 160 -6.55 9.54 -1.23
C VAL A 160 -7.96 9.63 -1.84
N PHE A 161 -8.66 8.50 -1.89
CA PHE A 161 -10.04 8.44 -2.37
C PHE A 161 -10.99 9.16 -1.41
N SER A 162 -10.89 8.89 -0.09
CA SER A 162 -11.73 9.51 0.94
C SER A 162 -11.56 11.03 0.96
N ASN A 163 -10.34 11.55 0.81
CA ASN A 163 -10.09 12.99 0.77
C ASN A 163 -10.81 13.68 -0.39
N ILE A 164 -10.92 13.03 -1.54
CA ILE A 164 -11.66 13.58 -2.67
C ILE A 164 -13.17 13.42 -2.48
N ALA A 165 -13.61 12.25 -2.03
CA ALA A 165 -15.02 11.95 -1.87
C ALA A 165 -15.68 12.77 -0.74
N ASP A 166 -14.98 12.90 0.40
CA ASP A 166 -15.54 13.51 1.61
C ASP A 166 -15.18 15.00 1.74
N ASN A 167 -13.96 15.38 1.39
CA ASN A 167 -13.44 16.74 1.59
C ASN A 167 -13.40 17.58 0.31
N HIS A 168 -13.71 16.98 -0.85
CA HIS A 168 -13.63 17.63 -2.18
C HIS A 168 -12.23 18.18 -2.51
N LEU A 169 -11.18 17.63 -1.89
CA LEU A 169 -9.80 18.04 -2.08
C LEU A 169 -9.08 17.10 -3.05
N LEU A 170 -8.55 17.67 -4.14
CA LEU A 170 -7.72 16.91 -5.06
C LEU A 170 -6.31 16.75 -4.49
N ASP A 171 -5.98 15.55 -4.05
CA ASP A 171 -4.63 15.19 -3.64
C ASP A 171 -3.82 14.65 -4.83
N VAL A 172 -3.07 15.55 -5.47
CA VAL A 172 -2.20 15.21 -6.60
C VAL A 172 -1.09 14.27 -6.16
N SER A 173 -0.59 14.42 -4.93
CA SER A 173 0.47 13.53 -4.39
C SER A 173 -0.04 12.09 -4.24
N GLY A 174 -1.29 11.91 -3.85
CA GLY A 174 -1.93 10.61 -3.78
C GLY A 174 -2.09 9.93 -5.15
N ILE A 175 -2.41 10.69 -6.20
CA ILE A 175 -2.47 10.15 -7.56
C ILE A 175 -1.09 9.68 -8.02
N ILE A 176 -0.04 10.47 -7.75
CA ILE A 176 1.35 10.09 -8.05
C ILE A 176 1.75 8.83 -7.27
N LEU A 177 1.32 8.72 -6.00
CA LEU A 177 1.52 7.52 -5.19
C LEU A 177 0.89 6.30 -5.86
N TYR A 178 -0.37 6.38 -6.31
CA TYR A 178 -1.04 5.28 -6.99
C TYR A 178 -0.30 4.83 -8.25
N LEU A 179 0.09 5.78 -9.10
CA LEU A 179 0.85 5.47 -10.32
C LEU A 179 2.21 4.84 -10.00
N SER A 180 2.91 5.33 -8.99
CA SER A 180 4.20 4.77 -8.57
C SER A 180 4.07 3.35 -8.03
N LEU A 181 3.00 3.06 -7.26
CA LEU A 181 2.73 1.72 -6.75
C LEU A 181 2.38 0.74 -7.88
N ILE A 182 1.57 1.15 -8.85
CA ILE A 182 1.27 0.32 -10.02
C ILE A 182 2.57 -0.09 -10.73
N VAL A 183 3.45 0.87 -11.02
CA VAL A 183 4.73 0.60 -11.69
C VAL A 183 5.62 -0.30 -10.83
N LEU A 184 5.71 -0.04 -9.53
CA LEU A 184 6.51 -0.83 -8.59
C LEU A 184 6.06 -2.29 -8.56
N PHE A 185 4.76 -2.54 -8.31
CA PHE A 185 4.24 -3.91 -8.20
C PHE A 185 4.24 -4.63 -9.54
N PHE A 186 4.05 -3.92 -10.64
CA PHE A 186 4.21 -4.48 -11.98
C PHE A 186 5.66 -4.95 -12.21
N PHE A 187 6.66 -4.13 -11.86
CA PHE A 187 8.07 -4.50 -11.94
C PHE A 187 8.39 -5.70 -11.05
N LEU A 188 7.94 -5.69 -9.78
CA LEU A 188 8.14 -6.81 -8.85
C LEU A 188 7.51 -8.10 -9.37
N THR A 189 6.33 -8.04 -9.98
CA THR A 189 5.67 -9.19 -10.61
C THR A 189 6.53 -9.77 -11.74
N MET A 190 7.10 -8.91 -12.60
CA MET A 190 7.99 -9.37 -13.66
C MET A 190 9.23 -10.06 -13.10
N GLN A 191 9.85 -9.50 -12.07
CA GLN A 191 11.04 -10.09 -11.42
C GLN A 191 10.73 -11.47 -10.82
N MET A 192 9.59 -11.61 -10.16
CA MET A 192 9.19 -12.88 -9.56
C MET A 192 8.93 -13.97 -10.61
N ILE A 193 8.23 -13.63 -11.70
CA ILE A 193 7.98 -14.58 -12.79
C ILE A 193 9.31 -14.96 -13.49
N GLN A 194 10.21 -14.01 -13.65
CA GLN A 194 11.53 -14.25 -14.23
C GLN A 194 12.35 -15.19 -13.36
N LYS A 195 12.38 -14.96 -12.03
CA LYS A 195 13.08 -15.80 -11.06
C LYS A 195 12.57 -17.25 -11.11
N ARG A 196 11.25 -17.46 -11.13
CA ARG A 196 10.64 -18.80 -11.21
C ARG A 196 10.96 -19.54 -12.52
N ARG A 197 11.26 -18.82 -13.58
CA ARG A 197 11.62 -19.42 -14.86
C ARG A 197 13.08 -19.95 -14.90
N TRP A 198 13.93 -19.45 -13.99
CA TRP A 198 15.34 -19.81 -13.92
C TRP A 198 15.67 -20.80 -12.78
N SER A 199 14.72 -21.06 -11.92
CA SER A 199 14.78 -22.06 -10.85
C SER A 199 14.07 -23.35 -11.26
#